data_409f29bf49af915c2849f0513578a60a
#
_entry.id   409f29bf49af915c2849f0513578a60a
#
_cell.length_a   1.000
_cell.length_b   1.000
_cell.length_c   1.000
_cell.angle_alpha   90.00
_cell.angle_beta   90.00
_cell.angle_gamma   90.00
#
_symmetry.space_group_name_H-M   'P 1'
#
loop_
_entity.id
_entity.type
_entity.pdbx_description
1 polymer ?
#
loop_
_entity_poly.entity_id
_entity_poly.type
_entity_poly.pdbx_seq_one_letter_code
_entity_poly.pdbx_strand_id
1 'polypeptide(L)'
;MKIDTDFSEFYHPLKSTPDLDPLMKRIGDAKYVLLGEASHGTHEYYTWRTEITKRLIKEKGFTFIAVEGDWPDCYKINRWIKDENNEKTIQEVLMEFNRWPTWMWANWEIIALATWLKEQNSPLADEKKIGFYGLDVYSLWESMDQIVGYLEKEDPETAVLAKKAVRCFEPFREEDSYTSVFSMAQPSCKEEVLALLQEVRLNAHNYDHQKEAGLNAELNSLVLANAEKYYESMVSFGEDSWNVRDKHMVETLNTLMDYHDPNSKVIIWEHNTHIGDARATGMASQGLVNVGQLVREQQNRDDVVLVGFSSYAGSVIAGRAWGAPMQDLEVPPAIPGSVEAMLHQHSETNKLIIFNEDVQLEEAFSKKIPHRAIGVVYNPNHERGNYVPSNLSFRYDAFIFIDETRALHPLKLKPDGHKVPETFPFGY
;
A
#
# COMPACT_ATOMS: atom_id res chain seq x y z
N MET A 1 30.69 13.81 3.36
CA MET A 1 31.04 13.75 4.79
C MET A 1 31.31 12.27 5.08
N LYS A 2 32.53 11.87 5.39
CA LYS A 2 32.80 10.50 5.82
C LYS A 2 32.21 10.37 7.23
N ILE A 3 31.25 9.51 7.39
CA ILE A 3 30.85 9.03 8.73
C ILE A 3 31.88 7.97 9.05
N ASP A 4 32.87 8.32 9.87
CA ASP A 4 34.01 7.45 10.26
C ASP A 4 33.62 6.43 11.36
N THR A 5 32.35 6.17 11.53
CA THR A 5 31.84 5.23 12.52
C THR A 5 31.68 3.86 11.86
N ASP A 6 32.36 2.86 12.38
CA ASP A 6 32.17 1.47 11.98
C ASP A 6 30.81 0.99 12.50
N PHE A 7 29.84 0.84 11.60
CA PHE A 7 28.49 0.38 11.92
C PHE A 7 28.35 -1.15 11.92
N SER A 8 29.44 -1.90 11.74
CA SER A 8 29.38 -3.36 11.61
C SER A 8 28.81 -4.06 12.85
N GLU A 9 28.86 -3.41 14.03
CA GLU A 9 28.31 -3.93 15.27
C GLU A 9 26.81 -3.68 15.44
N PHE A 10 26.18 -2.82 14.58
CA PHE A 10 24.82 -2.33 14.76
C PHE A 10 23.81 -2.92 13.77
N TYR A 11 24.22 -3.77 12.85
CA TYR A 11 23.30 -4.43 11.96
C TYR A 11 23.36 -5.96 12.07
N HIS A 12 22.20 -6.58 11.88
CA HIS A 12 22.08 -8.03 11.84
C HIS A 12 22.18 -8.50 10.40
N PRO A 13 23.00 -9.52 10.07
CA PRO A 13 23.01 -10.15 8.75
C PRO A 13 21.61 -10.68 8.43
N LEU A 14 21.15 -10.50 7.18
CA LEU A 14 19.85 -10.95 6.73
C LEU A 14 20.01 -11.93 5.56
N LYS A 15 20.01 -13.22 5.84
CA LYS A 15 20.21 -14.29 4.85
C LYS A 15 19.03 -15.26 4.77
N SER A 16 18.31 -15.42 5.86
CA SER A 16 17.25 -16.42 6.02
C SER A 16 16.19 -15.94 7.00
N THR A 17 15.03 -16.60 7.03
CA THR A 17 13.90 -16.24 7.90
C THR A 17 14.26 -16.17 9.41
N PRO A 18 15.11 -17.04 9.99
CA PRO A 18 15.55 -16.90 11.38
C PRO A 18 16.27 -15.58 11.69
N ASP A 19 16.93 -14.97 10.72
CA ASP A 19 17.63 -13.69 10.91
C ASP A 19 16.67 -12.50 11.17
N LEU A 20 15.35 -12.73 11.03
CA LEU A 20 14.30 -11.78 11.41
C LEU A 20 13.99 -11.79 12.93
N ASP A 21 14.63 -12.63 13.76
CA ASP A 21 14.36 -12.70 15.19
C ASP A 21 14.51 -11.34 15.91
N PRO A 22 15.51 -10.49 15.61
CA PRO A 22 15.59 -9.15 16.19
C PRO A 22 14.37 -8.29 15.83
N LEU A 23 13.89 -8.36 14.58
CA LEU A 23 12.69 -7.64 14.16
C LEU A 23 11.44 -8.15 14.91
N MET A 24 11.28 -9.47 15.03
CA MET A 24 10.16 -10.05 15.80
C MET A 24 10.19 -9.61 17.25
N LYS A 25 11.38 -9.52 17.86
CA LYS A 25 11.57 -9.00 19.21
C LYS A 25 11.18 -7.50 19.28
N ARG A 26 11.62 -6.68 18.32
CA ARG A 26 11.27 -5.24 18.25
C ARG A 26 9.77 -5.02 18.10
N ILE A 27 9.10 -5.81 17.29
CA ILE A 27 7.65 -5.75 17.09
C ILE A 27 6.89 -6.08 18.39
N GLY A 28 7.35 -7.05 19.18
CA GLY A 28 6.74 -7.38 20.46
C GLY A 28 5.23 -7.68 20.31
N ASP A 29 4.42 -6.88 21.02
CA ASP A 29 2.95 -6.98 21.03
C ASP A 29 2.25 -5.89 20.19
N ALA A 30 2.98 -5.16 19.36
CA ALA A 30 2.44 -4.11 18.51
C ALA A 30 1.24 -4.62 17.68
N LYS A 31 0.28 -3.71 17.44
CA LYS A 31 -0.95 -3.99 16.70
C LYS A 31 -0.84 -3.61 15.23
N TYR A 32 -0.02 -2.63 14.90
CA TYR A 32 0.17 -2.10 13.55
C TYR A 32 1.63 -2.29 13.13
N VAL A 33 1.88 -3.13 12.12
CA VAL A 33 3.20 -3.30 11.53
C VAL A 33 3.16 -2.87 10.08
N LEU A 34 3.82 -1.76 9.76
CA LEU A 34 3.85 -1.19 8.43
C LEU A 34 5.17 -1.59 7.75
N LEU A 35 5.07 -2.33 6.66
CA LEU A 35 6.18 -2.86 5.87
C LEU A 35 6.29 -2.10 4.56
N GLY A 36 7.40 -1.40 4.38
CA GLY A 36 7.66 -0.58 3.22
C GLY A 36 8.19 -1.32 2.01
N GLU A 37 8.47 -0.55 0.98
CA GLU A 37 9.29 -0.88 -0.18
C GLU A 37 9.86 0.40 -0.77
N ALA A 38 11.06 0.33 -1.36
CA ALA A 38 11.66 1.48 -2.04
C ALA A 38 11.35 1.50 -3.54
N SER A 39 10.59 0.52 -4.02
CA SER A 39 10.01 0.46 -5.37
C SER A 39 8.91 -0.58 -5.45
N HIS A 40 7.90 -0.32 -6.27
CA HIS A 40 6.75 -1.23 -6.46
C HIS A 40 7.06 -2.46 -7.33
N GLY A 41 8.24 -2.58 -7.86
CA GLY A 41 8.58 -3.61 -8.84
C GLY A 41 9.78 -4.49 -8.49
N THR A 42 10.11 -4.66 -7.21
CA THR A 42 11.31 -5.38 -6.74
C THR A 42 10.95 -6.68 -6.03
N HIS A 43 11.47 -7.80 -6.53
CA HIS A 43 11.23 -9.16 -6.04
C HIS A 43 11.54 -9.33 -4.54
N GLU A 44 12.71 -8.89 -4.09
CA GLU A 44 13.18 -9.12 -2.72
C GLU A 44 12.31 -8.38 -1.69
N TYR A 45 11.70 -7.23 -2.04
CA TYR A 45 10.80 -6.56 -1.12
C TYR A 45 9.53 -7.38 -0.87
N TYR A 46 8.93 -7.96 -1.93
CA TYR A 46 7.76 -8.83 -1.78
C TYR A 46 8.08 -10.11 -1.02
N THR A 47 9.23 -10.73 -1.30
CA THR A 47 9.61 -11.98 -0.63
C THR A 47 9.91 -11.77 0.85
N TRP A 48 10.65 -10.72 1.23
CA TRP A 48 10.90 -10.42 2.63
C TRP A 48 9.65 -9.95 3.39
N ARG A 49 8.80 -9.11 2.77
CA ARG A 49 7.49 -8.79 3.37
C ARG A 49 6.63 -10.04 3.57
N THR A 50 6.65 -10.97 2.63
CA THR A 50 5.97 -12.27 2.78
C THR A 50 6.51 -13.06 3.96
N GLU A 51 7.82 -13.21 4.12
CA GLU A 51 8.40 -13.95 5.24
C GLU A 51 8.12 -13.29 6.60
N ILE A 52 8.20 -11.97 6.68
CA ILE A 52 7.80 -11.21 7.88
C ILE A 52 6.32 -11.45 8.18
N THR A 53 5.44 -11.32 7.17
CA THR A 53 4.00 -11.54 7.28
C THR A 53 3.66 -12.93 7.80
N LYS A 54 4.32 -13.97 7.26
CA LYS A 54 4.14 -15.36 7.73
C LYS A 54 4.48 -15.51 9.21
N ARG A 55 5.57 -14.90 9.67
CA ARG A 55 5.98 -14.92 11.07
C ARG A 55 5.00 -14.13 11.95
N LEU A 56 4.57 -12.95 11.52
CA LEU A 56 3.60 -12.13 12.25
C LEU A 56 2.28 -12.87 12.45
N ILE A 57 1.79 -13.54 11.42
CA ILE A 57 0.56 -14.33 11.50
C ILE A 57 0.74 -15.52 12.45
N LYS A 58 1.80 -16.31 12.25
CA LYS A 58 2.01 -17.55 13.02
C LYS A 58 2.44 -17.33 14.47
N GLU A 59 3.27 -16.34 14.73
CA GLU A 59 3.94 -16.15 16.01
C GLU A 59 3.32 -15.03 16.85
N LYS A 60 2.67 -14.05 16.21
CA LYS A 60 2.18 -12.83 16.86
C LYS A 60 0.66 -12.63 16.76
N GLY A 61 -0.05 -13.50 16.03
CA GLY A 61 -1.51 -13.48 15.92
C GLY A 61 -2.06 -12.31 15.09
N PHE A 62 -1.33 -11.86 14.06
CA PHE A 62 -1.85 -10.89 13.12
C PHE A 62 -2.98 -11.51 12.28
N THR A 63 -4.03 -10.73 12.06
CA THR A 63 -5.32 -11.24 11.55
C THR A 63 -5.63 -10.84 10.12
N PHE A 64 -5.01 -9.78 9.61
CA PHE A 64 -5.18 -9.37 8.22
C PHE A 64 -4.00 -8.55 7.69
N ILE A 65 -3.94 -8.48 6.35
CA ILE A 65 -3.01 -7.68 5.58
C ILE A 65 -3.83 -6.59 4.90
N ALA A 66 -3.36 -5.34 4.98
CA ALA A 66 -3.92 -4.19 4.29
C ALA A 66 -2.85 -3.60 3.36
N VAL A 67 -3.18 -3.29 2.11
CA VAL A 67 -2.18 -2.98 1.10
C VAL A 67 -2.49 -1.71 0.31
N GLU A 68 -1.46 -1.05 -0.22
CA GLU A 68 -1.57 0.02 -1.20
C GLU A 68 -2.10 -0.55 -2.53
N GLY A 69 -3.39 -0.75 -2.60
CA GLY A 69 -4.06 -1.36 -3.74
C GLY A 69 -5.56 -1.10 -3.70
N ASP A 70 -6.21 -1.18 -4.84
CA ASP A 70 -7.63 -0.95 -5.00
C ASP A 70 -8.47 -1.89 -4.16
N TRP A 71 -9.45 -1.35 -3.44
CA TRP A 71 -10.37 -2.12 -2.63
C TRP A 71 -11.04 -3.27 -3.41
N PRO A 72 -11.72 -3.03 -4.57
CA PRO A 72 -12.46 -4.10 -5.25
C PRO A 72 -11.57 -5.24 -5.74
N ASP A 73 -10.37 -4.94 -6.22
CA ASP A 73 -9.46 -5.94 -6.74
C ASP A 73 -8.81 -6.75 -5.61
N CYS A 74 -8.34 -6.08 -4.56
CA CYS A 74 -7.79 -6.76 -3.38
C CYS A 74 -8.87 -7.59 -2.65
N TYR A 75 -10.13 -7.14 -2.68
CA TYR A 75 -11.24 -7.91 -2.12
C TYR A 75 -11.50 -9.22 -2.89
N LYS A 76 -11.20 -9.30 -4.20
CA LYS A 76 -11.22 -10.58 -4.94
C LYS A 76 -10.20 -11.57 -4.39
N ILE A 77 -8.98 -11.09 -4.05
CA ILE A 77 -7.96 -11.92 -3.38
C ILE A 77 -8.49 -12.37 -2.01
N ASN A 78 -9.05 -11.44 -1.21
CA ASN A 78 -9.63 -11.75 0.10
C ASN A 78 -10.70 -12.83 0.01
N ARG A 79 -11.60 -12.75 -0.95
CA ARG A 79 -12.61 -13.77 -1.20
C ARG A 79 -11.99 -15.12 -1.56
N TRP A 80 -10.98 -15.10 -2.42
CA TRP A 80 -10.32 -16.34 -2.86
C TRP A 80 -9.58 -17.06 -1.72
N ILE A 81 -8.88 -16.34 -0.86
CA ILE A 81 -8.14 -16.94 0.26
C ILE A 81 -9.06 -17.45 1.39
N LYS A 82 -10.30 -16.96 1.45
CA LYS A 82 -11.30 -17.35 2.48
C LYS A 82 -12.30 -18.39 2.01
N ASP A 83 -12.51 -18.53 0.70
CA ASP A 83 -13.49 -19.42 0.11
C ASP A 83 -12.82 -20.69 -0.44
N GLU A 84 -13.06 -21.82 0.23
CA GLU A 84 -12.53 -23.13 -0.18
C GLU A 84 -13.17 -23.64 -1.48
N ASN A 85 -14.40 -23.21 -1.77
CA ASN A 85 -15.18 -23.66 -2.93
C ASN A 85 -14.99 -22.77 -4.16
N ASN A 86 -14.06 -21.81 -4.13
CA ASN A 86 -13.78 -20.96 -5.27
C ASN A 86 -13.16 -21.79 -6.41
N GLU A 87 -13.86 -21.88 -7.54
CA GLU A 87 -13.44 -22.66 -8.71
C GLU A 87 -12.27 -22.02 -9.48
N LYS A 88 -12.05 -20.71 -9.31
CA LYS A 88 -10.94 -20.00 -9.96
C LYS A 88 -9.61 -20.30 -9.27
N THR A 89 -8.56 -20.38 -10.05
CA THR A 89 -7.19 -20.32 -9.53
C THR A 89 -6.86 -18.89 -9.11
N ILE A 90 -5.89 -18.71 -8.20
CA ILE A 90 -5.42 -17.37 -7.85
C ILE A 90 -4.85 -16.62 -9.06
N GLN A 91 -4.22 -17.33 -9.98
CA GLN A 91 -3.70 -16.73 -11.21
C GLN A 91 -4.84 -16.13 -12.06
N GLU A 92 -5.98 -16.83 -12.20
CA GLU A 92 -7.16 -16.30 -12.90
C GLU A 92 -7.72 -15.07 -12.20
N VAL A 93 -7.77 -15.06 -10.87
CA VAL A 93 -8.21 -13.89 -10.09
C VAL A 93 -7.31 -12.69 -10.34
N LEU A 94 -5.98 -12.87 -10.27
CA LEU A 94 -5.02 -11.79 -10.48
C LEU A 94 -4.95 -11.32 -11.95
N MET A 95 -5.30 -12.17 -12.90
CA MET A 95 -5.39 -11.77 -14.32
C MET A 95 -6.57 -10.81 -14.60
N GLU A 96 -7.51 -10.67 -13.67
CA GLU A 96 -8.60 -9.67 -13.75
C GLU A 96 -8.16 -8.25 -13.33
N PHE A 97 -6.96 -8.10 -12.74
CA PHE A 97 -6.39 -6.80 -12.44
C PHE A 97 -6.00 -6.08 -13.73
N ASN A 98 -6.76 -5.08 -14.13
CA ASN A 98 -6.62 -4.44 -15.43
C ASN A 98 -6.14 -2.99 -15.34
N ARG A 99 -6.17 -2.37 -14.15
CA ARG A 99 -5.67 -1.02 -13.95
C ARG A 99 -4.14 -1.01 -13.94
N TRP A 100 -3.55 -0.05 -14.64
CA TRP A 100 -2.11 0.20 -14.56
C TRP A 100 -1.78 0.87 -13.21
N PRO A 101 -0.72 0.45 -12.52
CA PRO A 101 0.28 -0.58 -12.83
C PRO A 101 -0.14 -1.98 -12.36
N THR A 102 -0.40 -2.88 -13.28
CA THR A 102 -0.91 -4.22 -12.96
C THR A 102 0.08 -5.09 -12.21
N TRP A 103 1.40 -4.85 -12.36
CA TRP A 103 2.45 -5.69 -11.76
C TRP A 103 2.52 -5.63 -10.24
N MET A 104 2.04 -4.56 -9.60
CA MET A 104 2.07 -4.43 -8.14
C MET A 104 1.40 -5.61 -7.45
N TRP A 105 0.27 -6.08 -8.00
CA TRP A 105 -0.49 -7.17 -7.37
C TRP A 105 -0.62 -8.39 -8.28
N ALA A 106 -0.61 -8.25 -9.61
CA ALA A 106 -0.67 -9.36 -10.56
C ALA A 106 0.74 -9.92 -10.88
N ASN A 107 1.35 -10.58 -9.90
CA ASN A 107 2.70 -11.15 -9.98
C ASN A 107 2.79 -12.51 -9.27
N TRP A 108 3.88 -13.25 -9.53
CA TRP A 108 4.10 -14.58 -8.97
C TRP A 108 4.36 -14.57 -7.47
N GLU A 109 4.91 -13.49 -6.92
CA GLU A 109 5.17 -13.33 -5.49
C GLU A 109 3.85 -13.25 -4.71
N ILE A 110 2.85 -12.57 -5.26
CA ILE A 110 1.50 -12.50 -4.68
C ILE A 110 0.75 -13.83 -4.86
N ILE A 111 0.93 -14.56 -5.97
CA ILE A 111 0.41 -15.93 -6.08
C ILE A 111 0.90 -16.79 -4.93
N ALA A 112 2.21 -16.73 -4.64
CA ALA A 112 2.81 -17.51 -3.56
C ALA A 112 2.25 -17.14 -2.18
N LEU A 113 2.13 -15.83 -1.89
CA LEU A 113 1.54 -15.34 -0.64
C LEU A 113 0.07 -15.76 -0.51
N ALA A 114 -0.76 -15.52 -1.54
CA ALA A 114 -2.18 -15.83 -1.50
C ALA A 114 -2.44 -17.34 -1.36
N THR A 115 -1.66 -18.17 -2.05
CA THR A 115 -1.73 -19.63 -1.91
C THR A 115 -1.44 -20.05 -0.47
N TRP A 116 -0.38 -19.52 0.11
CA TRP A 116 -0.05 -19.78 1.50
C TRP A 116 -1.15 -19.30 2.46
N LEU A 117 -1.73 -18.12 2.26
CA LEU A 117 -2.84 -17.60 3.06
C LEU A 117 -4.08 -18.51 2.98
N LYS A 118 -4.41 -19.01 1.79
CA LYS A 118 -5.52 -19.96 1.62
C LYS A 118 -5.28 -21.26 2.41
N GLU A 119 -4.06 -21.78 2.38
CA GLU A 119 -3.68 -22.97 3.18
C GLU A 119 -3.81 -22.71 4.69
N GLN A 120 -3.40 -21.51 5.16
CA GLN A 120 -3.56 -21.16 6.58
C GLN A 120 -5.03 -20.99 6.96
N ASN A 121 -5.87 -20.49 6.07
CA ASN A 121 -7.30 -20.25 6.30
C ASN A 121 -8.13 -21.54 6.30
N SER A 122 -7.71 -22.58 5.57
CA SER A 122 -8.48 -23.83 5.39
C SER A 122 -8.91 -24.46 6.72
N PRO A 123 -8.07 -24.61 7.76
CA PRO A 123 -8.47 -25.19 9.04
C PRO A 123 -9.22 -24.23 9.97
N LEU A 124 -9.35 -22.93 9.62
CA LEU A 124 -9.89 -21.91 10.49
C LEU A 124 -11.41 -21.75 10.31
N ALA A 125 -12.10 -21.52 11.43
CA ALA A 125 -13.48 -21.03 11.39
C ALA A 125 -13.52 -19.65 10.69
N ASP A 126 -14.62 -19.37 10.04
CA ASP A 126 -14.75 -18.20 9.15
C ASP A 126 -14.39 -16.88 9.80
N GLU A 127 -14.74 -16.68 11.08
CA GLU A 127 -14.47 -15.45 11.84
C GLU A 127 -12.98 -15.28 12.19
N LYS A 128 -12.19 -16.33 12.04
CA LYS A 128 -10.75 -16.35 12.33
C LYS A 128 -9.89 -16.39 11.07
N LYS A 129 -10.51 -16.44 9.90
CA LYS A 129 -9.78 -16.44 8.63
C LYS A 129 -9.02 -15.12 8.44
N ILE A 130 -7.77 -15.23 8.03
CA ILE A 130 -6.88 -14.12 7.75
C ILE A 130 -7.41 -13.36 6.54
N GLY A 131 -7.47 -12.02 6.65
CA GLY A 131 -7.95 -11.15 5.59
C GLY A 131 -6.84 -10.57 4.71
N PHE A 132 -7.22 -10.09 3.50
CA PHE A 132 -6.38 -9.35 2.58
C PHE A 132 -7.21 -8.24 1.93
N TYR A 133 -6.86 -6.96 2.16
CA TYR A 133 -7.69 -5.82 1.79
C TYR A 133 -6.86 -4.71 1.14
N GLY A 134 -7.48 -4.01 0.18
CA GLY A 134 -6.92 -2.80 -0.42
C GLY A 134 -7.30 -1.56 0.38
N LEU A 135 -6.44 -0.56 0.37
CA LEU A 135 -6.65 0.71 1.08
C LEU A 135 -6.87 1.90 0.15
N ASP A 136 -6.58 1.75 -1.15
CA ASP A 136 -6.41 2.88 -2.05
C ASP A 136 -7.73 3.49 -2.58
N VAL A 137 -7.64 4.72 -3.07
CA VAL A 137 -8.78 5.58 -3.43
C VAL A 137 -9.15 5.56 -4.92
N TYR A 138 -8.36 4.90 -5.76
CA TYR A 138 -8.43 5.10 -7.21
C TYR A 138 -9.53 4.35 -7.95
N SER A 139 -10.15 3.35 -7.35
CA SER A 139 -11.11 2.44 -8.00
C SER A 139 -12.53 2.99 -8.13
N LEU A 140 -12.70 4.27 -8.46
CA LEU A 140 -14.01 4.93 -8.54
C LEU A 140 -15.03 4.12 -9.35
N TRP A 141 -14.69 3.73 -10.60
CA TRP A 141 -15.61 3.06 -11.51
C TRP A 141 -15.89 1.61 -11.10
N GLU A 142 -14.86 0.89 -10.71
CA GLU A 142 -14.97 -0.48 -10.23
C GLU A 142 -15.81 -0.54 -8.94
N SER A 143 -15.62 0.41 -8.03
CA SER A 143 -16.40 0.52 -6.80
C SER A 143 -17.86 0.87 -7.08
N MET A 144 -18.14 1.75 -8.07
CA MET A 144 -19.50 2.04 -8.52
C MET A 144 -20.21 0.79 -9.06
N ASP A 145 -19.55 0.06 -9.95
CA ASP A 145 -20.13 -1.14 -10.54
C ASP A 145 -20.40 -2.21 -9.48
N GLN A 146 -19.51 -2.36 -8.49
CA GLN A 146 -19.68 -3.30 -7.38
C GLN A 146 -20.85 -2.91 -6.47
N ILE A 147 -20.93 -1.66 -6.03
CA ILE A 147 -21.99 -1.23 -5.09
C ILE A 147 -23.37 -1.25 -5.74
N VAL A 148 -23.51 -0.81 -6.99
CA VAL A 148 -24.77 -0.86 -7.72
C VAL A 148 -25.22 -2.31 -7.88
N GLY A 149 -24.34 -3.18 -8.40
CA GLY A 149 -24.67 -4.59 -8.60
C GLY A 149 -25.04 -5.35 -7.33
N TYR A 150 -24.48 -4.94 -6.19
CA TYR A 150 -24.82 -5.48 -4.88
C TYR A 150 -26.18 -4.97 -4.39
N LEU A 151 -26.37 -3.65 -4.33
CA LEU A 151 -27.59 -3.03 -3.78
C LEU A 151 -28.83 -3.33 -4.63
N GLU A 152 -28.71 -3.52 -5.94
CA GLU A 152 -29.84 -3.94 -6.79
C GLU A 152 -30.48 -5.26 -6.33
N LYS A 153 -29.69 -6.13 -5.71
CA LYS A 153 -30.16 -7.44 -5.22
C LYS A 153 -30.62 -7.41 -3.78
N GLU A 154 -29.87 -6.71 -2.92
CA GLU A 154 -30.00 -6.79 -1.48
C GLU A 154 -30.84 -5.62 -0.89
N ASP A 155 -30.74 -4.41 -1.50
CA ASP A 155 -31.43 -3.20 -1.04
C ASP A 155 -31.79 -2.31 -2.23
N PRO A 156 -32.91 -2.61 -2.93
CA PRO A 156 -33.35 -1.85 -4.10
C PRO A 156 -33.67 -0.37 -3.80
N GLU A 157 -33.98 -0.03 -2.55
CA GLU A 157 -34.26 1.37 -2.15
C GLU A 157 -32.94 2.16 -2.13
N THR A 158 -31.91 1.65 -1.48
CA THR A 158 -30.57 2.27 -1.46
C THR A 158 -29.89 2.20 -2.83
N ALA A 159 -30.22 1.20 -3.67
CA ALA A 159 -29.73 1.13 -5.06
C ALA A 159 -30.14 2.37 -5.90
N VAL A 160 -31.23 3.04 -5.58
CA VAL A 160 -31.61 4.30 -6.24
C VAL A 160 -30.59 5.40 -6.01
N LEU A 161 -30.04 5.50 -4.79
CA LEU A 161 -28.98 6.46 -4.46
C LEU A 161 -27.68 6.13 -5.20
N ALA A 162 -27.31 4.84 -5.22
CA ALA A 162 -26.13 4.39 -5.98
C ALA A 162 -26.23 4.74 -7.46
N LYS A 163 -27.40 4.49 -8.08
CA LYS A 163 -27.67 4.88 -9.49
C LYS A 163 -27.65 6.40 -9.71
N LYS A 164 -28.07 7.17 -8.71
CA LYS A 164 -28.00 8.64 -8.78
C LYS A 164 -26.54 9.11 -8.75
N ALA A 165 -25.71 8.55 -7.88
CA ALA A 165 -24.27 8.81 -7.86
C ALA A 165 -23.63 8.46 -9.21
N VAL A 166 -23.87 7.24 -9.74
CA VAL A 166 -23.35 6.81 -11.04
C VAL A 166 -23.72 7.80 -12.15
N ARG A 167 -24.99 8.21 -12.24
CA ARG A 167 -25.45 9.17 -13.27
C ARG A 167 -24.75 10.53 -13.16
N CYS A 168 -24.41 10.94 -11.96
CA CYS A 168 -23.64 12.17 -11.77
C CYS A 168 -22.24 12.04 -12.41
N PHE A 169 -21.62 10.86 -12.33
CA PHE A 169 -20.29 10.60 -12.88
C PHE A 169 -20.30 10.14 -14.35
N GLU A 170 -21.42 9.64 -14.90
CA GLU A 170 -21.52 9.12 -16.28
C GLU A 170 -20.91 10.05 -17.36
N PRO A 171 -21.09 11.38 -17.32
CA PRO A 171 -20.50 12.27 -18.32
C PRO A 171 -18.96 12.22 -18.37
N PHE A 172 -18.33 11.62 -17.37
CA PHE A 172 -16.89 11.55 -17.21
C PHE A 172 -16.27 10.19 -17.52
N ARG A 173 -17.12 9.19 -17.85
CA ARG A 173 -16.67 7.80 -18.07
C ARG A 173 -15.98 7.59 -19.42
N GLU A 174 -16.27 8.40 -20.43
CA GLU A 174 -15.74 8.23 -21.79
C GLU A 174 -14.50 9.08 -22.10
N GLU A 175 -14.12 9.98 -21.21
CA GLU A 175 -12.97 10.85 -21.42
C GLU A 175 -11.85 10.49 -20.44
N ASP A 176 -10.62 10.34 -20.96
CA ASP A 176 -9.34 10.29 -20.21
C ASP A 176 -9.09 11.58 -19.37
N SER A 177 -10.13 12.34 -19.09
CA SER A 177 -10.07 13.71 -18.63
C SER A 177 -10.98 14.02 -17.45
N TYR A 178 -11.04 13.14 -16.42
CA TYR A 178 -11.70 13.52 -15.18
C TYR A 178 -11.16 14.87 -14.66
N THR A 179 -9.86 15.08 -14.79
CA THR A 179 -9.19 16.35 -14.46
C THR A 179 -9.55 17.52 -15.37
N SER A 180 -9.85 17.30 -16.66
CA SER A 180 -10.22 18.37 -17.58
C SER A 180 -11.65 18.88 -17.36
N VAL A 181 -12.50 18.08 -16.76
CA VAL A 181 -13.90 18.40 -16.51
C VAL A 181 -14.10 19.22 -15.24
N PHE A 182 -13.36 18.95 -14.17
CA PHE A 182 -13.38 19.80 -12.98
C PHE A 182 -12.88 21.24 -13.26
N SER A 183 -12.10 21.44 -14.33
CA SER A 183 -11.67 22.78 -14.75
C SER A 183 -12.80 23.66 -15.34
N MET A 184 -14.00 23.09 -15.60
CA MET A 184 -15.12 23.78 -16.28
C MET A 184 -16.38 23.89 -15.42
N ALA A 185 -16.30 24.25 -14.15
CA ALA A 185 -17.46 24.62 -13.29
C ALA A 185 -18.67 23.66 -13.38
N GLN A 186 -18.44 22.35 -13.42
CA GLN A 186 -19.48 21.35 -13.33
C GLN A 186 -19.92 21.10 -11.87
N PRO A 187 -21.18 20.74 -11.59
CA PRO A 187 -21.61 20.44 -10.24
C PRO A 187 -20.85 19.21 -9.69
N SER A 188 -20.33 19.34 -8.46
CA SER A 188 -19.71 18.26 -7.69
C SER A 188 -20.73 17.13 -7.45
N CYS A 189 -20.29 15.88 -7.49
CA CYS A 189 -21.13 14.71 -7.14
C CYS A 189 -21.10 14.39 -5.63
N LYS A 190 -20.53 15.27 -4.82
CA LYS A 190 -20.31 15.09 -3.40
C LYS A 190 -21.59 14.77 -2.61
N GLU A 191 -22.69 15.46 -2.89
CA GLU A 191 -23.95 15.23 -2.18
C GLU A 191 -24.48 13.82 -2.45
N GLU A 192 -24.41 13.34 -3.69
CA GLU A 192 -24.86 12.01 -4.10
C GLU A 192 -24.05 10.89 -3.45
N VAL A 193 -22.72 11.01 -3.46
CA VAL A 193 -21.85 9.98 -2.87
C VAL A 193 -21.90 9.97 -1.34
N LEU A 194 -22.01 11.13 -0.69
CA LEU A 194 -22.18 11.20 0.76
C LEU A 194 -23.52 10.65 1.21
N ALA A 195 -24.62 10.92 0.48
CA ALA A 195 -25.92 10.35 0.77
C ALA A 195 -25.91 8.82 0.64
N LEU A 196 -25.26 8.28 -0.40
CA LEU A 196 -25.07 6.85 -0.58
C LEU A 196 -24.27 6.23 0.59
N LEU A 197 -23.11 6.81 0.93
CA LEU A 197 -22.27 6.32 2.03
C LEU A 197 -23.01 6.32 3.36
N GLN A 198 -23.76 7.37 3.66
CA GLN A 198 -24.55 7.45 4.88
C GLN A 198 -25.62 6.35 4.95
N GLU A 199 -26.37 6.14 3.87
CA GLU A 199 -27.42 5.13 3.82
C GLU A 199 -26.84 3.70 3.91
N VAL A 200 -25.74 3.43 3.21
CA VAL A 200 -25.05 2.14 3.29
C VAL A 200 -24.54 1.89 4.71
N ARG A 201 -23.95 2.87 5.39
CA ARG A 201 -23.50 2.74 6.78
C ARG A 201 -24.64 2.44 7.75
N LEU A 202 -25.81 3.07 7.57
CA LEU A 202 -26.99 2.82 8.39
C LEU A 202 -27.52 1.40 8.22
N ASN A 203 -27.43 0.85 7.02
CA ASN A 203 -27.97 -0.46 6.66
C ASN A 203 -26.93 -1.59 6.63
N ALA A 204 -25.65 -1.31 6.82
CA ALA A 204 -24.57 -2.30 6.68
C ALA A 204 -24.80 -3.59 7.49
N HIS A 205 -25.39 -3.47 8.70
CA HIS A 205 -25.75 -4.59 9.55
C HIS A 205 -26.85 -5.49 8.98
N ASN A 206 -27.65 -5.00 8.03
CA ASN A 206 -28.70 -5.77 7.36
C ASN A 206 -28.16 -6.55 6.15
N TYR A 207 -26.94 -6.26 5.71
CA TYR A 207 -26.34 -6.83 4.51
C TYR A 207 -25.56 -8.13 4.76
N ASP A 208 -25.49 -8.61 6.00
CA ASP A 208 -24.66 -9.75 6.42
C ASP A 208 -25.20 -11.14 6.06
N HIS A 209 -26.07 -11.24 5.04
CA HIS A 209 -26.49 -12.54 4.48
C HIS A 209 -25.31 -13.30 3.82
N GLN A 210 -24.31 -12.57 3.37
CA GLN A 210 -22.99 -13.09 2.99
C GLN A 210 -21.93 -12.41 3.83
N LYS A 211 -20.97 -13.20 4.33
CA LYS A 211 -19.90 -12.70 5.17
C LYS A 211 -19.17 -11.54 4.50
N GLU A 212 -18.92 -10.48 5.25
CA GLU A 212 -18.27 -9.24 4.79
C GLU A 212 -19.04 -8.45 3.71
N ALA A 213 -20.28 -8.79 3.41
CA ALA A 213 -21.04 -8.08 2.38
C ALA A 213 -21.33 -6.63 2.79
N GLY A 214 -21.68 -6.39 4.05
CA GLY A 214 -21.87 -5.05 4.60
C GLY A 214 -20.57 -4.24 4.57
N LEU A 215 -19.46 -4.83 5.01
CA LEU A 215 -18.14 -4.20 4.93
C LEU A 215 -17.77 -3.84 3.48
N ASN A 216 -17.97 -4.77 2.54
CA ASN A 216 -17.67 -4.53 1.14
C ASN A 216 -18.51 -3.40 0.55
N ALA A 217 -19.81 -3.33 0.89
CA ALA A 217 -20.68 -2.25 0.46
C ALA A 217 -20.24 -0.89 1.05
N GLU A 218 -19.91 -0.86 2.34
CA GLU A 218 -19.43 0.34 3.02
C GLU A 218 -18.13 0.86 2.39
N LEU A 219 -17.12 -0.01 2.21
CA LEU A 219 -15.82 0.41 1.71
C LEU A 219 -15.84 0.80 0.23
N ASN A 220 -16.65 0.14 -0.63
CA ASN A 220 -16.89 0.65 -1.98
C ASN A 220 -17.54 2.06 -1.95
N SER A 221 -18.49 2.30 -1.04
CA SER A 221 -19.13 3.62 -0.92
C SER A 221 -18.17 4.69 -0.38
N LEU A 222 -17.24 4.31 0.51
CA LEU A 222 -16.19 5.17 1.02
C LEU A 222 -15.19 5.55 -0.08
N VAL A 223 -14.80 4.59 -0.93
CA VAL A 223 -13.98 4.87 -2.11
C VAL A 223 -14.66 5.91 -3.01
N LEU A 224 -15.96 5.78 -3.31
CA LEU A 224 -16.67 6.75 -4.12
C LEU A 224 -16.61 8.17 -3.53
N ALA A 225 -16.87 8.28 -2.23
CA ALA A 225 -16.89 9.58 -1.54
C ALA A 225 -15.51 10.26 -1.52
N ASN A 226 -14.45 9.49 -1.30
CA ASN A 226 -13.10 10.02 -1.20
C ASN A 226 -12.40 10.15 -2.57
N ALA A 227 -12.77 9.33 -3.56
CA ALA A 227 -12.29 9.50 -4.94
C ALA A 227 -12.81 10.80 -5.55
N GLU A 228 -14.07 11.15 -5.31
CA GLU A 228 -14.61 12.46 -5.72
C GLU A 228 -13.78 13.61 -5.14
N LYS A 229 -13.54 13.59 -3.83
CA LYS A 229 -12.72 14.58 -3.14
C LYS A 229 -11.27 14.60 -3.66
N TYR A 230 -10.69 13.43 -3.95
CA TYR A 230 -9.34 13.30 -4.50
C TYR A 230 -9.24 13.99 -5.87
N TYR A 231 -10.14 13.70 -6.80
CA TYR A 231 -10.14 14.30 -8.13
C TYR A 231 -10.45 15.82 -8.07
N GLU A 232 -11.35 16.27 -7.20
CA GLU A 232 -11.59 17.68 -6.96
C GLU A 232 -10.30 18.40 -6.50
N SER A 233 -9.53 17.77 -5.61
CA SER A 233 -8.30 18.37 -5.07
C SER A 233 -7.17 18.53 -6.10
N MET A 234 -7.15 17.71 -7.15
CA MET A 234 -6.18 17.83 -8.24
C MET A 234 -6.33 19.11 -9.06
N VAL A 235 -7.52 19.69 -9.12
CA VAL A 235 -7.85 20.85 -9.95
C VAL A 235 -8.17 22.11 -9.14
N SER A 236 -8.32 21.99 -7.82
CA SER A 236 -8.60 23.08 -6.91
C SER A 236 -7.34 23.49 -6.14
N PHE A 237 -7.32 24.73 -5.63
CA PHE A 237 -6.27 25.20 -4.72
C PHE A 237 -6.56 24.83 -3.25
N GLY A 238 -7.25 23.72 -3.03
CA GLY A 238 -7.66 23.25 -1.71
C GLY A 238 -6.63 22.34 -1.02
N GLU A 239 -7.10 21.24 -0.46
CA GLU A 239 -6.25 20.21 0.14
C GLU A 239 -5.44 19.50 -0.94
N ASP A 240 -4.17 19.18 -0.65
CA ASP A 240 -3.31 18.43 -1.54
C ASP A 240 -3.87 17.02 -1.76
N SER A 241 -3.91 16.57 -3.01
CA SER A 241 -4.47 15.25 -3.36
C SER A 241 -3.71 14.10 -2.72
N TRP A 242 -2.40 14.25 -2.47
CA TRP A 242 -1.63 13.32 -1.65
C TRP A 242 -2.25 13.15 -0.26
N ASN A 243 -2.55 14.26 0.42
CA ASN A 243 -3.15 14.21 1.74
C ASN A 243 -4.55 13.57 1.73
N VAL A 244 -5.33 13.80 0.68
CA VAL A 244 -6.65 13.16 0.52
C VAL A 244 -6.50 11.65 0.38
N ARG A 245 -5.54 11.18 -0.42
CA ARG A 245 -5.25 9.75 -0.61
C ARG A 245 -4.81 9.08 0.69
N ASP A 246 -3.79 9.61 1.36
CA ASP A 246 -3.26 9.01 2.59
C ASP A 246 -4.27 9.04 3.74
N LYS A 247 -5.09 10.09 3.84
CA LYS A 247 -6.21 10.13 4.81
C LYS A 247 -7.28 9.09 4.47
N HIS A 248 -7.59 8.86 3.20
CA HIS A 248 -8.50 7.81 2.78
C HIS A 248 -7.96 6.43 3.18
N MET A 249 -6.69 6.14 2.92
CA MET A 249 -6.08 4.86 3.31
C MET A 249 -6.16 4.62 4.82
N VAL A 250 -5.95 5.65 5.62
CA VAL A 250 -6.11 5.56 7.09
C VAL A 250 -7.58 5.42 7.51
N GLU A 251 -8.53 6.10 6.85
CA GLU A 251 -9.96 5.94 7.12
C GLU A 251 -10.42 4.50 6.80
N THR A 252 -9.99 3.96 5.67
CA THR A 252 -10.22 2.56 5.27
C THR A 252 -9.62 1.60 6.29
N LEU A 253 -8.37 1.83 6.72
CA LEU A 253 -7.69 1.04 7.75
C LEU A 253 -8.47 1.06 9.07
N ASN A 254 -8.92 2.22 9.52
CA ASN A 254 -9.69 2.34 10.75
C ASN A 254 -11.03 1.59 10.64
N THR A 255 -11.74 1.71 9.51
CA THR A 255 -12.97 0.94 9.26
C THR A 255 -12.73 -0.57 9.33
N LEU A 256 -11.61 -1.05 8.78
CA LEU A 256 -11.22 -2.46 8.89
C LEU A 256 -10.92 -2.87 10.34
N MET A 257 -10.20 -2.05 11.10
CA MET A 257 -9.90 -2.32 12.51
C MET A 257 -11.17 -2.34 13.36
N ASP A 258 -12.14 -1.44 13.11
CA ASP A 258 -13.42 -1.40 13.80
C ASP A 258 -14.33 -2.60 13.45
N TYR A 259 -14.24 -3.09 12.21
CA TYR A 259 -14.99 -4.27 11.77
C TYR A 259 -14.46 -5.57 12.40
N HIS A 260 -13.14 -5.69 12.55
CA HIS A 260 -12.50 -6.86 13.17
C HIS A 260 -12.58 -6.80 14.72
N ASP A 261 -12.16 -7.88 15.35
CA ASP A 261 -12.10 -7.95 16.83
C ASP A 261 -11.20 -6.81 17.39
N PRO A 262 -11.53 -6.18 18.53
CA PRO A 262 -10.71 -5.13 19.15
C PRO A 262 -9.24 -5.52 19.46
N ASN A 263 -8.94 -6.81 19.51
CA ASN A 263 -7.59 -7.33 19.64
C ASN A 263 -6.90 -7.64 18.33
N SER A 264 -7.53 -7.34 17.20
CA SER A 264 -6.97 -7.58 15.87
C SER A 264 -5.69 -6.81 15.67
N LYS A 265 -4.78 -7.42 14.91
CA LYS A 265 -3.48 -6.88 14.55
C LYS A 265 -3.37 -6.86 13.03
N VAL A 266 -2.85 -5.77 12.48
CA VAL A 266 -2.78 -5.54 11.03
C VAL A 266 -1.35 -5.41 10.54
N ILE A 267 -1.08 -6.00 9.38
CA ILE A 267 0.13 -5.82 8.59
C ILE A 267 -0.20 -4.91 7.43
N ILE A 268 0.49 -3.80 7.28
CA ILE A 268 0.26 -2.84 6.19
C ILE A 268 1.44 -2.92 5.20
N TRP A 269 1.15 -3.08 3.91
CA TRP A 269 2.12 -3.08 2.83
C TRP A 269 1.90 -1.91 1.90
N GLU A 270 2.76 -0.93 1.98
CA GLU A 270 2.73 0.23 1.10
C GLU A 270 4.16 0.67 0.77
N HIS A 271 4.30 1.62 -0.14
CA HIS A 271 5.60 2.22 -0.44
C HIS A 271 6.18 2.95 0.78
N ASN A 272 7.50 3.07 0.86
CA ASN A 272 8.20 3.79 1.93
C ASN A 272 7.71 5.24 2.12
N THR A 273 7.18 5.86 1.06
CA THR A 273 6.66 7.23 1.12
C THR A 273 5.33 7.31 1.88
N HIS A 274 4.58 6.23 1.95
CA HIS A 274 3.35 6.11 2.70
C HIS A 274 3.59 5.59 4.13
N ILE A 275 4.39 4.53 4.31
CA ILE A 275 4.56 3.91 5.64
C ILE A 275 5.58 4.62 6.53
N GLY A 276 6.59 5.27 5.98
CA GLY A 276 7.59 5.96 6.78
C GLY A 276 7.06 7.29 7.30
N ASP A 277 7.40 7.67 8.54
CA ASP A 277 6.90 8.92 9.14
C ASP A 277 7.28 10.16 8.30
N ALA A 278 6.29 10.83 7.73
CA ALA A 278 6.50 11.99 6.85
C ALA A 278 7.22 13.14 7.56
N ARG A 279 7.05 13.27 8.89
CA ARG A 279 7.71 14.32 9.70
C ARG A 279 9.23 14.22 9.68
N ALA A 280 9.77 13.03 9.42
CA ALA A 280 11.20 12.76 9.29
C ALA A 280 11.78 13.09 7.90
N THR A 281 10.98 13.65 6.99
CA THR A 281 11.33 13.93 5.58
C THR A 281 11.13 15.38 5.21
N GLY A 282 11.26 15.71 3.92
CA GLY A 282 10.90 17.01 3.37
C GLY A 282 9.39 17.26 3.25
N MET A 283 8.57 16.22 3.32
CA MET A 283 7.10 16.28 3.19
C MET A 283 6.47 17.22 4.23
N ALA A 284 6.94 17.15 5.48
CA ALA A 284 6.44 18.01 6.55
C ALA A 284 6.52 19.50 6.23
N SER A 285 7.59 19.96 5.57
CA SER A 285 7.76 21.36 5.18
C SER A 285 6.82 21.80 4.05
N GLN A 286 6.20 20.84 3.36
CA GLN A 286 5.22 21.06 2.30
C GLN A 286 3.77 20.91 2.80
N GLY A 287 3.58 20.59 4.09
CA GLY A 287 2.25 20.33 4.65
C GLY A 287 1.68 18.97 4.26
N LEU A 288 2.52 18.06 3.73
CA LEU A 288 2.13 16.72 3.37
C LEU A 288 2.19 15.80 4.58
N VAL A 289 1.19 14.93 4.70
CA VAL A 289 1.09 13.85 5.68
C VAL A 289 1.10 12.50 4.97
N ASN A 290 1.33 11.41 5.70
CA ASN A 290 1.20 10.06 5.15
C ASN A 290 0.66 9.06 6.18
N VAL A 291 0.37 7.85 5.71
CA VAL A 291 -0.20 6.76 6.53
C VAL A 291 0.64 6.50 7.78
N GLY A 292 1.96 6.37 7.66
CA GLY A 292 2.85 6.10 8.80
C GLY A 292 2.82 7.18 9.86
N GLN A 293 2.81 8.47 9.46
CA GLN A 293 2.63 9.59 10.37
C GLN A 293 1.24 9.52 11.05
N LEU A 294 0.18 9.40 10.26
CA LEU A 294 -1.20 9.46 10.76
C LEU A 294 -1.50 8.29 11.72
N VAL A 295 -1.03 7.09 11.42
CA VAL A 295 -1.17 5.93 12.32
C VAL A 295 -0.41 6.17 13.62
N ARG A 296 0.84 6.70 13.58
CA ARG A 296 1.60 7.06 14.79
C ARG A 296 0.95 8.17 15.61
N GLU A 297 0.18 9.06 15.01
CA GLU A 297 -0.55 10.13 15.70
C GLU A 297 -1.84 9.65 16.35
N GLN A 298 -2.49 8.66 15.74
CA GLN A 298 -3.79 8.14 16.21
C GLN A 298 -3.65 7.00 17.23
N GLN A 299 -2.54 6.25 17.20
CA GLN A 299 -2.32 5.06 18.02
C GLN A 299 -1.24 5.28 19.09
N ASN A 300 -1.21 4.41 20.12
CA ASN A 300 -0.11 4.42 21.07
C ASN A 300 1.20 4.10 20.35
N ARG A 301 2.30 4.77 20.78
CA ARG A 301 3.61 4.62 20.14
C ARG A 301 4.11 3.18 20.11
N ASP A 302 3.85 2.41 21.18
CA ASP A 302 4.29 1.02 21.30
C ASP A 302 3.44 0.04 20.49
N ASP A 303 2.25 0.47 20.03
CA ASP A 303 1.37 -0.34 19.17
C ASP A 303 1.76 -0.25 17.68
N VAL A 304 2.71 0.62 17.29
CA VAL A 304 3.05 0.90 15.88
C VAL A 304 4.52 0.66 15.60
N VAL A 305 4.82 -0.17 14.60
CA VAL A 305 6.19 -0.43 14.14
C VAL A 305 6.27 -0.19 12.63
N LEU A 306 7.17 0.72 12.23
CA LEU A 306 7.42 1.07 10.82
C LEU A 306 8.73 0.41 10.36
N VAL A 307 8.69 -0.38 9.28
CA VAL A 307 9.84 -1.08 8.72
C VAL A 307 10.10 -0.58 7.31
N GLY A 308 11.17 0.18 7.14
CA GLY A 308 11.60 0.67 5.83
C GLY A 308 12.43 -0.36 5.05
N PHE A 309 12.44 -0.24 3.73
CA PHE A 309 13.25 -1.08 2.86
C PHE A 309 14.06 -0.24 1.89
N SER A 310 15.22 -0.72 1.48
CA SER A 310 15.97 -0.15 0.36
C SER A 310 16.97 -1.14 -0.25
N SER A 311 17.57 -0.75 -1.40
CA SER A 311 18.59 -1.55 -2.09
C SER A 311 19.67 -0.69 -2.71
N TYR A 312 20.89 -1.29 -2.86
CA TYR A 312 22.02 -0.60 -3.45
C TYR A 312 21.96 -0.58 -4.98
N ALA A 313 21.71 -1.73 -5.60
CA ALA A 313 21.64 -1.88 -7.06
C ALA A 313 20.76 -3.06 -7.44
N GLY A 314 20.51 -3.27 -8.73
CA GLY A 314 19.79 -4.44 -9.23
C GLY A 314 18.86 -4.13 -10.39
N SER A 315 17.63 -4.64 -10.36
CA SER A 315 16.61 -4.34 -11.37
C SER A 315 15.20 -4.20 -10.77
N VAL A 316 14.30 -3.58 -11.53
CA VAL A 316 12.94 -3.25 -11.11
C VAL A 316 11.97 -3.34 -12.29
N ILE A 317 10.75 -3.80 -12.06
CA ILE A 317 9.65 -3.58 -13.01
C ILE A 317 9.11 -2.17 -12.81
N ALA A 318 9.11 -1.37 -13.87
CA ALA A 318 8.48 -0.05 -13.88
C ALA A 318 8.09 0.37 -15.31
N GLY A 319 7.27 1.40 -15.44
CA GLY A 319 7.03 2.10 -16.71
C GLY A 319 8.05 3.22 -16.91
N ARG A 320 8.39 3.55 -18.15
CA ARG A 320 9.22 4.74 -18.46
C ARG A 320 8.43 6.06 -18.43
N ALA A 321 7.12 5.95 -18.44
CA ALA A 321 6.16 7.04 -18.34
C ALA A 321 4.84 6.46 -17.81
N TRP A 322 3.93 7.32 -17.41
CA TRP A 322 2.57 6.95 -16.98
C TRP A 322 1.83 6.18 -18.09
N GLY A 323 1.22 5.05 -17.73
CA GLY A 323 0.52 4.18 -18.68
C GLY A 323 1.43 3.46 -19.67
N ALA A 324 2.74 3.69 -19.64
CA ALA A 324 3.68 3.00 -20.52
C ALA A 324 3.75 1.50 -20.18
N PRO A 325 4.07 0.64 -21.17
CA PRO A 325 4.33 -0.78 -20.92
C PRO A 325 5.39 -0.97 -19.86
N MET A 326 5.14 -1.90 -18.92
CA MET A 326 6.12 -2.29 -17.91
C MET A 326 7.38 -2.88 -18.57
N GLN A 327 8.53 -2.61 -17.98
CA GLN A 327 9.82 -3.09 -18.41
C GLN A 327 10.65 -3.52 -17.20
N ASP A 328 11.54 -4.49 -17.41
CA ASP A 328 12.64 -4.75 -16.50
C ASP A 328 13.71 -3.67 -16.76
N LEU A 329 13.95 -2.83 -15.75
CA LEU A 329 14.84 -1.68 -15.81
C LEU A 329 15.96 -1.86 -14.82
N GLU A 330 17.20 -1.56 -15.25
CA GLU A 330 18.36 -1.56 -14.37
C GLU A 330 18.23 -0.47 -13.31
N VAL A 331 18.51 -0.83 -12.06
CA VAL A 331 18.69 0.08 -10.93
C VAL A 331 20.20 0.22 -10.70
N PRO A 332 20.81 1.36 -11.09
CA PRO A 332 22.25 1.53 -10.98
C PRO A 332 22.69 1.59 -9.50
N PRO A 333 23.99 1.43 -9.22
CA PRO A 333 24.56 1.67 -7.91
C PRO A 333 24.06 2.98 -7.30
N ALA A 334 23.69 2.95 -6.03
CA ALA A 334 23.15 4.10 -5.33
C ALA A 334 24.14 5.30 -5.36
N ILE A 335 23.58 6.51 -5.40
CA ILE A 335 24.42 7.72 -5.48
C ILE A 335 25.30 7.87 -4.22
N PRO A 336 26.55 8.34 -4.37
CA PRO A 336 27.42 8.57 -3.23
C PRO A 336 26.78 9.50 -2.18
N GLY A 337 26.85 9.11 -0.92
CA GLY A 337 26.29 9.85 0.20
C GLY A 337 24.81 9.56 0.47
N SER A 338 24.18 8.64 -0.25
CA SER A 338 22.88 8.10 0.09
C SER A 338 22.99 7.03 1.19
N VAL A 339 21.86 6.72 1.80
CA VAL A 339 21.72 5.63 2.79
C VAL A 339 22.24 4.32 2.22
N GLU A 340 21.84 3.99 1.01
CA GLU A 340 22.14 2.74 0.32
C GLU A 340 23.64 2.62 0.04
N ALA A 341 24.28 3.71 -0.43
CA ALA A 341 25.72 3.72 -0.67
C ALA A 341 26.52 3.59 0.63
N MET A 342 26.05 4.19 1.73
CA MET A 342 26.66 4.05 3.05
C MET A 342 26.60 2.60 3.54
N LEU A 343 25.43 1.98 3.46
CA LEU A 343 25.21 0.60 3.93
C LEU A 343 25.98 -0.42 3.10
N HIS A 344 26.09 -0.22 1.78
CA HIS A 344 26.90 -1.04 0.88
C HIS A 344 28.38 -0.96 1.20
N GLN A 345 28.93 0.25 1.46
CA GLN A 345 30.34 0.46 1.78
C GLN A 345 30.80 -0.30 3.03
N HIS A 346 29.92 -0.53 3.99
CA HIS A 346 30.24 -1.28 5.20
C HIS A 346 30.31 -2.80 4.96
N SER A 347 29.47 -3.32 4.09
CA SER A 347 29.47 -4.74 3.69
C SER A 347 28.51 -4.93 2.51
N GLU A 348 28.93 -5.68 1.52
CA GLU A 348 28.13 -6.08 0.35
C GLU A 348 27.17 -7.23 0.71
N THR A 349 26.33 -7.06 1.74
CA THR A 349 25.41 -8.08 2.23
C THR A 349 24.08 -7.45 2.66
N ASN A 350 23.02 -8.24 2.62
CA ASN A 350 21.72 -7.83 3.16
C ASN A 350 21.78 -7.64 4.68
N LYS A 351 21.07 -6.64 5.19
CA LYS A 351 21.13 -6.22 6.59
C LYS A 351 19.75 -5.90 7.13
N LEU A 352 19.55 -6.25 8.39
CA LEU A 352 18.46 -5.75 9.22
C LEU A 352 19.05 -4.79 10.25
N ILE A 353 18.50 -3.60 10.35
CA ILE A 353 18.86 -2.56 11.32
C ILE A 353 17.66 -2.33 12.22
N ILE A 354 17.87 -2.31 13.54
CA ILE A 354 16.85 -1.99 14.53
C ILE A 354 17.24 -0.65 15.16
N PHE A 355 16.42 0.39 14.95
CA PHE A 355 16.60 1.67 15.63
C PHE A 355 16.10 1.60 17.08
N ASN A 356 16.57 2.51 17.93
CA ASN A 356 16.33 2.56 19.39
C ASN A 356 17.01 1.44 20.21
N GLU A 357 17.94 0.70 19.63
CA GLU A 357 18.80 -0.24 20.38
C GLU A 357 20.16 0.37 20.73
N ASP A 358 20.61 1.39 20.00
CA ASP A 358 21.89 2.06 20.24
C ASP A 358 21.85 3.56 19.88
N VAL A 359 22.34 4.40 20.79
CA VAL A 359 22.36 5.87 20.65
C VAL A 359 23.26 6.33 19.50
N GLN A 360 24.37 5.63 19.23
CA GLN A 360 25.29 6.03 18.17
C GLN A 360 24.69 5.75 16.79
N LEU A 361 23.96 4.63 16.68
CA LEU A 361 23.20 4.28 15.48
C LEU A 361 22.12 5.34 15.20
N GLU A 362 21.36 5.72 16.22
CA GLU A 362 20.33 6.75 16.10
C GLU A 362 20.92 8.09 15.66
N GLU A 363 22.01 8.53 16.29
CA GLU A 363 22.68 9.78 15.93
C GLU A 363 23.18 9.78 14.49
N ALA A 364 23.74 8.66 14.01
CA ALA A 364 24.24 8.53 12.66
C ALA A 364 23.15 8.71 11.60
N PHE A 365 21.96 8.17 11.85
CA PHE A 365 20.80 8.23 10.94
C PHE A 365 19.78 9.33 11.30
N SER A 366 20.07 10.19 12.26
CA SER A 366 19.23 11.34 12.63
C SER A 366 19.37 12.53 11.67
N LYS A 367 20.37 12.55 10.81
CA LYS A 367 20.57 13.59 9.79
C LYS A 367 19.77 13.26 8.53
N LYS A 368 19.34 14.30 7.80
CA LYS A 368 18.70 14.09 6.50
C LYS A 368 19.72 13.57 5.49
N ILE A 369 19.58 12.31 5.11
CA ILE A 369 20.41 11.61 4.14
C ILE A 369 19.50 11.25 2.95
N PRO A 370 19.95 11.37 1.69
CA PRO A 370 19.20 10.90 0.53
C PRO A 370 18.89 9.40 0.67
N HIS A 371 17.62 9.04 0.56
CA HIS A 371 17.12 7.68 0.64
C HIS A 371 16.29 7.37 -0.60
N ARG A 372 16.63 6.28 -1.32
CA ARG A 372 16.03 5.91 -2.60
C ARG A 372 14.54 5.64 -2.47
N ALA A 373 13.78 6.16 -3.44
CA ALA A 373 12.34 5.95 -3.59
C ALA A 373 12.01 5.91 -5.08
N ILE A 374 11.78 4.73 -5.62
CA ILE A 374 11.40 4.51 -7.02
C ILE A 374 9.90 4.22 -7.05
N GLY A 375 9.13 5.05 -7.76
CA GLY A 375 7.71 4.82 -7.98
C GLY A 375 7.42 3.86 -9.12
N VAL A 376 6.19 3.90 -9.62
CA VAL A 376 5.74 3.09 -10.78
C VAL A 376 6.31 3.59 -12.11
N VAL A 377 6.80 4.84 -12.14
CA VAL A 377 7.56 5.40 -13.28
C VAL A 377 9.02 5.53 -12.90
N TYR A 378 9.90 4.97 -13.72
CA TYR A 378 11.32 5.01 -13.46
C TYR A 378 12.16 5.27 -14.71
N ASN A 379 13.13 6.16 -14.58
CA ASN A 379 14.13 6.43 -15.61
C ASN A 379 15.54 6.37 -15.02
N PRO A 380 16.33 5.31 -15.29
CA PRO A 380 17.69 5.16 -14.79
C PRO A 380 18.63 6.34 -15.10
N ASN A 381 18.38 7.08 -16.20
CA ASN A 381 19.17 8.26 -16.57
C ASN A 381 18.89 9.48 -15.68
N HIS A 382 17.81 9.47 -14.89
CA HIS A 382 17.43 10.53 -13.95
C HIS A 382 17.45 10.05 -12.50
N GLU A 383 18.32 9.12 -12.16
CA GLU A 383 18.43 8.44 -10.86
C GLU A 383 18.41 9.39 -9.65
N ARG A 384 19.06 10.56 -9.76
CA ARG A 384 19.11 11.54 -8.66
C ARG A 384 17.74 12.10 -8.24
N GLY A 385 16.76 12.03 -9.10
CA GLY A 385 15.38 12.45 -8.82
C GLY A 385 14.62 11.48 -7.91
N ASN A 386 15.13 10.25 -7.75
CA ASN A 386 14.49 9.19 -6.99
C ASN A 386 15.04 9.06 -5.56
N TYR A 387 15.39 10.18 -4.92
CA TYR A 387 15.90 10.19 -3.54
C TYR A 387 15.16 11.22 -2.69
N VAL A 388 14.66 10.76 -1.54
CA VAL A 388 13.96 11.58 -0.54
C VAL A 388 14.90 11.84 0.65
N PRO A 389 15.26 13.08 0.97
CA PRO A 389 16.04 13.39 2.16
C PRO A 389 15.29 12.96 3.43
N SER A 390 15.88 12.06 4.20
CA SER A 390 15.22 11.39 5.33
C SER A 390 16.12 11.25 6.56
N ASN A 391 15.54 11.46 7.73
CA ASN A 391 16.13 11.07 9.01
C ASN A 391 15.66 9.64 9.31
N LEU A 392 16.47 8.61 8.96
CA LEU A 392 16.00 7.23 8.97
C LEU A 392 15.56 6.76 10.37
N SER A 393 16.31 7.07 11.41
CA SER A 393 15.99 6.66 12.79
C SER A 393 14.69 7.27 13.34
N PHE A 394 14.23 8.41 12.79
CA PHE A 394 12.92 8.99 13.09
C PHE A 394 11.83 8.48 12.15
N ARG A 395 12.22 8.14 10.91
CA ARG A 395 11.28 7.69 9.88
C ARG A 395 10.79 6.28 10.13
N TYR A 396 11.67 5.39 10.64
CA TYR A 396 11.41 3.96 10.82
C TYR A 396 11.82 3.47 12.20
N ASP A 397 11.28 2.34 12.62
CA ASP A 397 11.67 1.58 13.81
C ASP A 397 12.69 0.49 13.49
N ALA A 398 12.62 -0.03 12.27
CA ALA A 398 13.57 -0.97 11.70
C ALA A 398 13.75 -0.71 10.22
N PHE A 399 14.87 -1.18 9.67
CA PHE A 399 15.21 -0.97 8.27
C PHE A 399 15.85 -2.21 7.67
N ILE A 400 15.38 -2.62 6.50
CA ILE A 400 15.90 -3.76 5.75
C ILE A 400 16.61 -3.22 4.50
N PHE A 401 17.90 -3.51 4.42
CA PHE A 401 18.74 -3.20 3.27
C PHE A 401 19.07 -4.47 2.50
N ILE A 402 18.82 -4.44 1.20
CA ILE A 402 19.16 -5.51 0.25
C ILE A 402 20.28 -5.00 -0.66
N ASP A 403 21.39 -5.71 -0.70
CA ASP A 403 22.55 -5.24 -1.46
C ASP A 403 22.28 -5.27 -2.97
N GLU A 404 21.79 -6.38 -3.48
CA GLU A 404 21.43 -6.56 -4.89
C GLU A 404 20.02 -7.11 -5.03
N THR A 405 19.21 -6.49 -5.90
CA THR A 405 17.79 -6.83 -6.11
C THR A 405 17.49 -7.23 -7.54
N ARG A 406 16.38 -7.93 -7.71
CA ARG A 406 15.83 -8.36 -9.00
C ARG A 406 14.43 -7.80 -9.20
N ALA A 407 14.07 -7.60 -10.46
CA ALA A 407 12.74 -7.24 -10.84
C ALA A 407 11.69 -8.30 -10.43
N LEU A 408 10.46 -7.86 -10.12
CA LEU A 408 9.30 -8.73 -9.93
C LEU A 408 9.02 -9.61 -11.16
N HIS A 409 8.21 -10.65 -10.97
CA HIS A 409 7.75 -11.55 -12.02
C HIS A 409 6.26 -11.31 -12.35
N PRO A 410 5.92 -10.29 -13.20
CA PRO A 410 4.55 -9.97 -13.53
C PRO A 410 3.85 -11.08 -14.30
N LEU A 411 2.54 -11.25 -14.08
CA LEU A 411 1.70 -12.18 -14.86
C LEU A 411 1.40 -11.63 -16.26
N LYS A 412 1.30 -10.30 -16.40
CA LYS A 412 1.01 -9.62 -17.67
C LYS A 412 2.22 -8.78 -18.09
N LEU A 413 2.75 -9.04 -19.26
CA LEU A 413 3.84 -8.24 -19.84
C LEU A 413 3.34 -6.98 -20.57
N LYS A 414 2.03 -6.90 -20.89
CA LYS A 414 1.41 -5.76 -21.57
C LYS A 414 0.23 -5.26 -20.74
N PRO A 415 0.40 -4.16 -19.97
CA PRO A 415 -0.70 -3.55 -19.25
C PRO A 415 -1.71 -2.93 -20.22
N ASP A 416 -2.96 -2.79 -19.77
CA ASP A 416 -3.97 -2.01 -20.47
C ASP A 416 -3.63 -0.51 -20.29
N GLY A 417 -3.03 0.08 -21.32
CA GLY A 417 -2.61 1.49 -21.31
C GLY A 417 -3.74 2.51 -21.49
N HIS A 418 -5.00 2.05 -21.58
CA HIS A 418 -6.16 2.93 -21.76
C HIS A 418 -6.79 3.38 -20.45
N LYS A 419 -6.38 2.82 -19.30
CA LYS A 419 -6.89 3.21 -17.99
C LYS A 419 -5.98 4.22 -17.30
N VAL A 420 -6.59 5.16 -16.56
CA VAL A 420 -5.86 6.15 -15.77
C VAL A 420 -4.94 5.43 -14.79
N PRO A 421 -3.66 5.81 -14.72
CA PRO A 421 -2.70 5.23 -13.78
C PRO A 421 -3.13 5.43 -12.32
N GLU A 422 -2.93 4.44 -11.47
CA GLU A 422 -3.29 4.48 -10.05
C GLU A 422 -2.64 5.63 -9.29
N THR A 423 -1.39 5.91 -9.58
CA THR A 423 -0.59 6.89 -8.83
C THR A 423 -0.43 8.24 -9.56
N PHE A 424 -1.21 8.49 -10.64
CA PHE A 424 -1.23 9.81 -11.27
C PHE A 424 -1.76 10.87 -10.28
N PRO A 425 -1.17 12.08 -10.17
CA PRO A 425 -0.02 12.59 -10.94
C PRO A 425 1.36 12.40 -10.30
N PHE A 426 1.48 11.74 -9.14
CA PHE A 426 2.67 11.81 -8.31
C PHE A 426 3.80 10.86 -8.68
N GLY A 427 3.57 9.77 -9.40
CA GLY A 427 4.64 8.87 -9.83
C GLY A 427 5.36 8.07 -8.71
N TYR A 428 4.76 7.93 -7.54
CA TYR A 428 5.33 7.20 -6.41
C TYR A 428 4.80 5.80 -6.28
#